data_015235bd32a2c3ebc8f354001bcff545
#
_entry.id   015235bd32a2c3ebc8f354001bcff545
#
_cell.length_a   1.000
_cell.length_b   1.000
_cell.length_c   1.000
_cell.angle_alpha   90.00
_cell.angle_beta   90.00
_cell.angle_gamma   90.00
#
_symmetry.space_group_name_H-M   'P 1'
#
loop_
_entity.id
_entity.type
_entity.pdbx_description
1 polymer ?
#
loop_
_entity_poly.entity_id
_entity_poly.type
_entity_poly.pdbx_seq_one_letter_code
_entity_poly.pdbx_strand_id
1 'polypeptide(L)'
;LELPSSLTGVRARIIVLVGKWFPTGAHKVGAAFSCLVPRLVTGQFDPTRQKAVWPSTGNYCRGGAYDSALLGCESIAILPEGMSRERFEWLAKVAGETIKTPGSESNVKEIFDKCKELRSSGQDLMIFNQFEEFGNYLWHYEVTGHAMEEALRKVMKPGDRFRGVASATGSAGTIASGDYLKQVFPDSKIVASEALQCPTLLENGFGSHRIEGIGDKHVPWIHNTKNTDVVTAIDDNAVVNIARLFNEEVGRAYLAGKGVPESLISNLDLLGFSGISNVLSCIKAAKYYEMDENDVMITVLTDSMELYRSRIHEMHMELGQYTEAAAAADFARYLHGQSTDNMLELRYTDRRRVHNLKYYTWVEQQGRTYAEIQDQWYEPDYWTDVQKQANEIDELIVEFNKEVGLV
;
A
#
# COMPACT_ATOMS: atom_id res chain seq x y z
N LEU A 1 14.73 -4.54 7.54
CA LEU A 1 14.76 -5.46 8.67
C LEU A 1 14.50 -6.90 8.18
N GLU A 2 15.02 -7.89 8.90
CA GLU A 2 14.66 -9.30 8.72
C GLU A 2 13.89 -9.78 9.95
N LEU A 3 12.75 -10.43 9.74
CA LEU A 3 11.89 -10.93 10.81
C LEU A 3 12.25 -12.39 11.10
N PRO A 4 12.69 -12.73 12.33
CA PRO A 4 13.13 -14.06 12.69
C PRO A 4 11.95 -15.04 12.85
N SER A 5 12.22 -16.33 12.71
CA SER A 5 11.24 -17.41 12.92
C SER A 5 10.66 -17.43 14.33
N SER A 6 11.40 -16.93 15.34
CA SER A 6 10.89 -16.77 16.71
C SER A 6 9.71 -15.80 16.79
N LEU A 7 9.62 -14.83 15.88
CA LEU A 7 8.47 -13.91 15.75
C LEU A 7 7.41 -14.49 14.80
N THR A 8 7.82 -14.93 13.61
CA THR A 8 6.90 -15.23 12.51
C THR A 8 6.31 -16.65 12.56
N GLY A 9 6.96 -17.58 13.24
CA GLY A 9 6.56 -18.99 13.31
C GLY A 9 6.80 -19.77 12.01
N VAL A 10 7.47 -19.18 11.00
CA VAL A 10 7.86 -19.85 9.74
C VAL A 10 9.37 -19.91 9.60
N ARG A 11 9.87 -20.88 8.82
CA ARG A 11 11.30 -21.01 8.54
C ARG A 11 11.77 -20.05 7.46
N ALA A 12 10.89 -19.67 6.55
CA ALA A 12 11.17 -18.69 5.49
C ALA A 12 11.66 -17.36 6.08
N ARG A 13 12.60 -16.76 5.40
CA ARG A 13 13.15 -15.44 5.73
C ARG A 13 12.21 -14.36 5.22
N ILE A 14 11.72 -13.48 6.09
CA ILE A 14 10.85 -12.38 5.72
C ILE A 14 11.62 -11.07 5.88
N ILE A 15 11.87 -10.41 4.74
CA ILE A 15 12.57 -9.12 4.66
C ILE A 15 11.54 -8.01 4.56
N VAL A 16 11.72 -6.92 5.30
CA VAL A 16 10.81 -5.77 5.26
C VAL A 16 11.56 -4.48 4.99
N LEU A 17 11.10 -3.70 4.01
CA LEU A 17 11.57 -2.34 3.75
C LEU A 17 10.75 -1.35 4.57
N VAL A 18 11.40 -0.35 5.14
CA VAL A 18 10.78 0.59 6.09
C VAL A 18 10.48 1.93 5.42
N GLY A 19 9.19 2.26 5.28
CA GLY A 19 8.73 3.50 4.67
C GLY A 19 8.66 4.71 5.62
N LYS A 20 8.83 4.53 6.93
CA LYS A 20 8.80 5.60 7.94
C LYS A 20 9.75 6.76 7.64
N TRP A 21 10.90 6.47 7.03
CA TRP A 21 11.97 7.45 6.84
C TRP A 21 11.76 8.40 5.66
N PHE A 22 10.71 8.21 4.88
CA PHE A 22 10.29 9.19 3.89
C PHE A 22 9.78 10.50 4.57
N PRO A 23 9.85 11.65 3.89
CA PRO A 23 9.54 12.96 4.49
C PRO A 23 8.18 13.05 5.19
N THR A 24 7.19 12.32 4.70
CA THR A 24 5.84 12.28 5.29
C THR A 24 5.62 11.13 6.28
N GLY A 25 6.68 10.36 6.60
CA GLY A 25 6.56 9.14 7.42
C GLY A 25 5.92 7.96 6.68
N ALA A 26 5.80 8.04 5.33
CA ALA A 26 5.24 6.97 4.50
C ALA A 26 5.81 7.04 3.08
N HIS A 27 6.04 5.89 2.43
CA HIS A 27 6.59 5.83 1.06
C HIS A 27 5.66 6.42 -0.01
N LYS A 28 4.39 6.66 0.32
CA LYS A 28 3.38 7.23 -0.59
C LYS A 28 3.69 8.65 -1.09
N VAL A 29 4.61 9.37 -0.47
CA VAL A 29 5.07 10.68 -0.98
C VAL A 29 5.67 10.54 -2.37
N GLY A 30 6.48 9.52 -2.62
CA GLY A 30 7.02 9.28 -3.96
C GLY A 30 5.96 8.92 -5.00
N ALA A 31 4.94 8.15 -4.60
CA ALA A 31 3.80 7.85 -5.48
C ALA A 31 3.02 9.13 -5.86
N ALA A 32 2.85 10.07 -4.91
CA ALA A 32 2.22 11.37 -5.18
C ALA A 32 3.09 12.22 -6.11
N PHE A 33 4.39 12.30 -5.84
CA PHE A 33 5.36 12.97 -6.70
C PHE A 33 5.30 12.47 -8.15
N SER A 34 5.29 11.15 -8.36
CA SER A 34 5.23 10.56 -9.70
C SER A 34 3.89 10.73 -10.42
N CYS A 35 2.80 11.03 -9.71
CA CYS A 35 1.56 11.46 -10.35
C CYS A 35 1.61 12.95 -10.75
N LEU A 36 2.28 13.79 -9.94
CA LEU A 36 2.36 15.23 -10.15
C LEU A 36 3.32 15.60 -11.29
N VAL A 37 4.53 15.02 -11.27
CA VAL A 37 5.64 15.44 -12.15
C VAL A 37 5.30 15.33 -13.64
N PRO A 38 4.73 14.24 -14.17
CA PRO A 38 4.41 14.16 -15.60
C PRO A 38 3.47 15.28 -16.05
N ARG A 39 2.51 15.66 -15.22
CA ARG A 39 1.56 16.74 -15.53
C ARG A 39 2.19 18.10 -15.43
N LEU A 40 3.16 18.29 -14.51
CA LEU A 40 3.92 19.54 -14.39
C LEU A 40 4.82 19.76 -15.62
N VAL A 41 5.66 18.77 -15.96
CA VAL A 41 6.64 18.92 -17.05
C VAL A 41 6.02 18.97 -18.45
N THR A 42 4.79 18.44 -18.59
CA THR A 42 4.02 18.55 -19.85
C THR A 42 3.11 19.77 -19.92
N GLY A 43 3.13 20.64 -18.89
CA GLY A 43 2.28 21.83 -18.82
C GLY A 43 0.78 21.55 -18.61
N GLN A 44 0.41 20.31 -18.27
CA GLN A 44 -0.98 19.94 -17.93
C GLN A 44 -1.39 20.47 -16.55
N PHE A 45 -0.44 20.71 -15.67
CA PHE A 45 -0.64 21.27 -14.34
C PHE A 45 0.21 22.53 -14.16
N ASP A 46 -0.46 23.64 -13.85
CA ASP A 46 0.18 24.92 -13.53
C ASP A 46 0.01 25.22 -12.03
N PRO A 47 1.06 24.98 -11.20
CA PRO A 47 1.00 25.16 -9.76
C PRO A 47 0.81 26.62 -9.32
N THR A 48 1.00 27.59 -10.22
CA THR A 48 0.82 29.02 -9.94
C THR A 48 -0.65 29.46 -10.00
N ARG A 49 -1.52 28.63 -10.59
CA ARG A 49 -2.94 28.93 -10.82
C ARG A 49 -3.88 27.86 -10.28
N GLN A 50 -3.51 26.61 -10.45
CA GLN A 50 -4.37 25.47 -10.14
C GLN A 50 -4.12 24.97 -8.72
N LYS A 51 -5.18 24.53 -8.05
CA LYS A 51 -5.05 23.78 -6.79
C LYS A 51 -4.84 22.30 -7.08
N ALA A 52 -3.92 21.67 -6.35
CA ALA A 52 -3.70 20.24 -6.43
C ALA A 52 -4.66 19.50 -5.49
N VAL A 53 -5.49 18.59 -6.01
CA VAL A 53 -6.46 17.81 -5.22
C VAL A 53 -5.96 16.38 -5.07
N TRP A 54 -5.88 15.90 -3.83
CA TRP A 54 -5.30 14.62 -3.46
C TRP A 54 -6.34 13.71 -2.78
N PRO A 55 -7.12 12.94 -3.56
CA PRO A 55 -8.07 11.97 -3.02
C PRO A 55 -7.36 10.73 -2.48
N SER A 56 -7.63 10.37 -1.22
CA SER A 56 -6.91 9.28 -0.56
C SER A 56 -7.64 8.84 0.72
N THR A 57 -7.13 7.80 1.34
CA THR A 57 -7.48 7.39 2.70
C THR A 57 -6.43 7.81 3.74
N GLY A 58 -5.40 8.59 3.33
CA GLY A 58 -4.46 9.19 4.27
C GLY A 58 -3.04 9.40 3.77
N ASN A 59 -2.23 8.36 3.57
CA ASN A 59 -0.81 8.48 3.28
C ASN A 59 -0.52 9.16 1.93
N TYR A 60 -1.34 8.90 0.91
CA TYR A 60 -1.14 9.51 -0.40
C TYR A 60 -1.50 11.01 -0.39
N CYS A 61 -2.61 11.43 0.23
CA CYS A 61 -2.94 12.85 0.32
C CYS A 61 -1.95 13.63 1.19
N ARG A 62 -1.34 13.00 2.21
CA ARG A 62 -0.23 13.60 2.96
C ARG A 62 1.01 13.78 2.07
N GLY A 63 1.31 12.77 1.22
CA GLY A 63 2.37 12.87 0.22
C GLY A 63 2.14 14.04 -0.72
N GLY A 64 0.95 14.09 -1.33
CA GLY A 64 0.59 15.15 -2.28
C GLY A 64 0.52 16.56 -1.66
N ALA A 65 0.05 16.68 -0.42
CA ALA A 65 0.08 17.96 0.30
C ALA A 65 1.53 18.44 0.53
N TYR A 66 2.43 17.52 0.86
CA TYR A 66 3.85 17.81 1.01
C TYR A 66 4.49 18.25 -0.32
N ASP A 67 4.27 17.51 -1.40
CA ASP A 67 4.80 17.82 -2.72
C ASP A 67 4.25 19.17 -3.23
N SER A 68 2.96 19.44 -2.99
CA SER A 68 2.34 20.73 -3.31
C SER A 68 2.97 21.88 -2.52
N ALA A 69 3.26 21.66 -1.22
CA ALA A 69 3.91 22.69 -0.38
C ALA A 69 5.33 23.00 -0.87
N LEU A 70 6.08 22.00 -1.35
CA LEU A 70 7.41 22.23 -1.95
C LEU A 70 7.33 23.07 -3.21
N LEU A 71 6.26 22.95 -4.00
CA LEU A 71 6.01 23.78 -5.21
C LEU A 71 5.40 25.15 -4.88
N GLY A 72 5.04 25.41 -3.63
CA GLY A 72 4.29 26.61 -3.25
C GLY A 72 2.85 26.64 -3.80
N CYS A 73 2.28 25.49 -4.12
CA CYS A 73 0.94 25.32 -4.68
C CYS A 73 -0.09 25.05 -3.57
N GLU A 74 -1.29 25.61 -3.70
CA GLU A 74 -2.40 25.23 -2.81
C GLU A 74 -2.84 23.78 -3.03
N SER A 75 -3.07 23.06 -1.94
CA SER A 75 -3.52 21.68 -1.99
C SER A 75 -4.83 21.44 -1.23
N ILE A 76 -5.64 20.52 -1.75
CA ILE A 76 -6.85 20.01 -1.12
C ILE A 76 -6.66 18.52 -0.87
N ALA A 77 -6.62 18.12 0.41
CA ALA A 77 -6.61 16.71 0.80
C ALA A 77 -8.04 16.23 1.02
N ILE A 78 -8.42 15.10 0.42
CA ILE A 78 -9.75 14.48 0.63
C ILE A 78 -9.53 13.11 1.25
N LEU A 79 -10.14 12.86 2.42
CA LEU A 79 -10.06 11.57 3.09
C LEU A 79 -11.29 11.29 3.98
N PRO A 80 -11.61 9.99 4.25
CA PRO A 80 -12.73 9.63 5.11
C PRO A 80 -12.56 10.16 6.53
N GLU A 81 -13.66 10.55 7.16
CA GLU A 81 -13.67 11.09 8.53
C GLU A 81 -13.24 10.07 9.59
N GLY A 82 -13.41 8.77 9.31
CA GLY A 82 -13.05 7.67 10.20
C GLY A 82 -11.56 7.38 10.30
N MET A 83 -10.67 8.13 9.62
CA MET A 83 -9.22 7.90 9.68
C MET A 83 -8.62 8.34 11.02
N SER A 84 -7.41 7.85 11.34
CA SER A 84 -6.69 8.17 12.58
C SER A 84 -6.47 9.68 12.72
N ARG A 85 -6.58 10.15 13.98
CA ARG A 85 -6.46 11.57 14.33
C ARG A 85 -5.13 12.17 13.85
N GLU A 86 -4.05 11.43 13.96
CA GLU A 86 -2.70 11.85 13.59
C GLU A 86 -2.60 12.29 12.13
N ARG A 87 -3.36 11.68 11.22
CA ARG A 87 -3.41 12.06 9.81
C ARG A 87 -4.00 13.46 9.64
N PHE A 88 -5.09 13.76 10.31
CA PHE A 88 -5.72 15.08 10.27
C PHE A 88 -4.86 16.16 10.92
N GLU A 89 -4.24 15.86 12.06
CA GLU A 89 -3.33 16.78 12.74
C GLU A 89 -2.10 17.14 11.88
N TRP A 90 -1.61 16.17 11.11
CA TRP A 90 -0.52 16.40 10.18
C TRP A 90 -0.97 17.25 8.98
N LEU A 91 -2.10 16.91 8.35
CA LEU A 91 -2.65 17.65 7.21
C LEU A 91 -2.99 19.09 7.57
N ALA A 92 -3.50 19.35 8.75
CA ALA A 92 -3.80 20.69 9.23
C ALA A 92 -2.57 21.63 9.26
N LYS A 93 -1.35 21.08 9.24
CA LYS A 93 -0.10 21.85 9.23
C LYS A 93 0.45 22.10 7.84
N VAL A 94 0.08 21.27 6.83
CA VAL A 94 0.73 21.23 5.53
C VAL A 94 -0.24 21.48 4.38
N ALA A 95 -1.45 20.91 4.43
CA ALA A 95 -2.46 21.10 3.38
C ALA A 95 -3.12 22.47 3.46
N GLY A 96 -3.45 23.03 2.29
CA GLY A 96 -4.24 24.27 2.21
C GLY A 96 -5.68 24.07 2.70
N GLU A 97 -6.29 22.94 2.31
CA GLU A 97 -7.63 22.55 2.72
C GLU A 97 -7.69 21.04 3.00
N THR A 98 -8.50 20.62 3.97
CA THR A 98 -8.78 19.21 4.23
C THR A 98 -10.28 18.97 4.22
N ILE A 99 -10.75 18.14 3.30
CA ILE A 99 -12.15 17.74 3.14
C ILE A 99 -12.34 16.34 3.70
N LYS A 100 -13.28 16.21 4.64
CA LYS A 100 -13.68 14.91 5.21
C LYS A 100 -14.87 14.36 4.44
N THR A 101 -14.79 13.10 4.03
CA THR A 101 -15.90 12.35 3.45
C THR A 101 -16.48 11.37 4.47
N PRO A 102 -17.76 10.98 4.37
CA PRO A 102 -18.32 9.98 5.28
C PRO A 102 -17.62 8.62 5.18
N GLY A 103 -17.54 7.92 6.30
CA GLY A 103 -17.12 6.51 6.35
C GLY A 103 -15.69 6.26 6.79
N SER A 104 -15.19 5.09 6.42
CA SER A 104 -13.90 4.53 6.82
C SER A 104 -12.99 4.26 5.62
N GLU A 105 -11.92 3.50 5.83
CA GLU A 105 -10.89 3.19 4.82
C GLU A 105 -11.46 2.69 3.48
N SER A 106 -12.47 1.83 3.50
CA SER A 106 -13.05 1.26 2.28
C SER A 106 -14.02 2.19 1.53
N ASN A 107 -14.30 3.40 2.05
CA ASN A 107 -15.27 4.34 1.48
C ASN A 107 -14.66 5.26 0.40
N VAL A 108 -14.14 4.68 -0.67
CA VAL A 108 -13.49 5.42 -1.77
C VAL A 108 -14.53 6.03 -2.73
N LYS A 109 -15.73 5.45 -2.83
CA LYS A 109 -16.80 6.03 -3.68
C LYS A 109 -17.16 7.45 -3.26
N GLU A 110 -17.28 7.70 -1.96
CA GLU A 110 -17.59 9.01 -1.39
C GLU A 110 -16.48 10.03 -1.71
N ILE A 111 -15.23 9.59 -1.76
CA ILE A 111 -14.10 10.39 -2.22
C ILE A 111 -14.25 10.73 -3.72
N PHE A 112 -14.61 9.76 -4.56
CA PHE A 112 -14.83 9.98 -6.00
C PHE A 112 -16.02 10.93 -6.25
N ASP A 113 -17.09 10.80 -5.49
CA ASP A 113 -18.25 11.69 -5.60
C ASP A 113 -17.84 13.14 -5.24
N LYS A 114 -17.00 13.34 -4.21
CA LYS A 114 -16.46 14.63 -3.86
C LYS A 114 -15.52 15.20 -4.93
N CYS A 115 -14.73 14.36 -5.58
CA CYS A 115 -13.94 14.77 -6.73
C CYS A 115 -14.80 15.26 -7.91
N LYS A 116 -15.92 14.60 -8.18
CA LYS A 116 -16.89 15.04 -9.23
C LYS A 116 -17.52 16.39 -8.88
N GLU A 117 -17.91 16.58 -7.63
CA GLU A 117 -18.43 17.85 -7.13
C GLU A 117 -17.42 18.99 -7.35
N LEU A 118 -16.16 18.77 -6.97
CA LEU A 118 -15.09 19.74 -7.15
C LEU A 118 -14.85 20.07 -8.63
N ARG A 119 -14.83 19.07 -9.51
CA ARG A 119 -14.74 19.32 -10.98
C ARG A 119 -15.85 20.20 -11.50
N SER A 120 -17.05 20.08 -10.93
CA SER A 120 -18.23 20.86 -11.32
C SER A 120 -18.32 22.23 -10.65
N SER A 121 -17.45 22.55 -9.70
CA SER A 121 -17.50 23.78 -8.91
C SER A 121 -17.03 25.04 -9.67
N GLY A 122 -16.42 24.87 -10.84
CA GLY A 122 -15.81 25.95 -11.63
C GLY A 122 -14.47 26.46 -11.06
N GLN A 123 -13.92 25.82 -10.06
CA GLN A 123 -12.56 26.10 -9.56
C GLN A 123 -11.51 25.55 -10.54
N ASP A 124 -10.41 26.27 -10.68
CA ASP A 124 -9.25 25.79 -11.45
C ASP A 124 -8.43 24.85 -10.59
N LEU A 125 -8.59 23.54 -10.82
CA LEU A 125 -7.94 22.51 -10.00
C LEU A 125 -7.56 21.27 -10.83
N MET A 126 -6.51 20.57 -10.36
CA MET A 126 -6.06 19.31 -10.91
C MET A 126 -6.23 18.21 -9.87
N ILE A 127 -6.93 17.14 -10.24
CA ILE A 127 -7.16 15.99 -9.35
C ILE A 127 -6.16 14.89 -9.70
N PHE A 128 -5.34 14.51 -8.73
CA PHE A 128 -4.35 13.44 -8.81
C PHE A 128 -4.90 12.18 -8.14
N ASN A 129 -5.57 11.33 -8.93
CA ASN A 129 -6.25 10.14 -8.41
C ASN A 129 -5.32 8.92 -8.38
N GLN A 130 -4.82 8.53 -7.20
CA GLN A 130 -3.89 7.40 -7.05
C GLN A 130 -4.40 6.06 -7.62
N PHE A 131 -5.71 5.89 -7.75
CA PHE A 131 -6.31 4.62 -8.19
C PHE A 131 -6.30 4.46 -9.72
N GLU A 132 -6.06 5.56 -10.48
CA GLU A 132 -6.02 5.55 -11.95
C GLU A 132 -4.74 6.12 -12.57
N GLU A 133 -3.95 6.90 -11.81
CA GLU A 133 -2.72 7.53 -12.30
C GLU A 133 -1.57 6.52 -12.36
N PHE A 134 -1.07 6.24 -13.55
CA PHE A 134 0.06 5.33 -13.73
C PHE A 134 1.37 5.83 -13.10
N GLY A 135 1.50 7.11 -12.78
CA GLY A 135 2.61 7.61 -11.97
C GLY A 135 2.77 6.87 -10.64
N ASN A 136 1.65 6.53 -9.95
CA ASN A 136 1.69 5.70 -8.75
C ASN A 136 2.23 4.28 -9.02
N TYR A 137 1.86 3.66 -10.13
CA TYR A 137 2.40 2.37 -10.58
C TYR A 137 3.90 2.48 -10.89
N LEU A 138 4.30 3.49 -11.68
CA LEU A 138 5.67 3.69 -12.13
C LEU A 138 6.65 3.94 -10.97
N TRP A 139 6.27 4.75 -9.98
CA TRP A 139 7.10 4.92 -8.79
C TRP A 139 7.45 3.60 -8.11
N HIS A 140 6.46 2.74 -7.96
CA HIS A 140 6.69 1.48 -7.28
C HIS A 140 7.40 0.46 -8.16
N TYR A 141 7.18 0.49 -9.46
CA TYR A 141 7.92 -0.32 -10.42
C TYR A 141 9.40 0.06 -10.42
N GLU A 142 9.72 1.33 -10.63
CA GLU A 142 11.10 1.82 -10.76
C GLU A 142 11.81 1.97 -9.41
N VAL A 143 11.22 2.63 -8.45
CA VAL A 143 11.93 2.97 -7.21
C VAL A 143 11.79 1.88 -6.16
N THR A 144 10.57 1.45 -5.86
CA THR A 144 10.36 0.42 -4.83
C THR A 144 10.88 -0.93 -5.27
N GLY A 145 10.67 -1.31 -6.54
CA GLY A 145 11.16 -2.56 -7.12
C GLY A 145 12.68 -2.67 -7.08
N HIS A 146 13.38 -1.63 -7.53
CA HIS A 146 14.85 -1.59 -7.48
C HIS A 146 15.40 -1.57 -6.04
N ALA A 147 14.75 -0.84 -5.13
CA ALA A 147 15.14 -0.86 -3.71
C ALA A 147 14.97 -2.25 -3.08
N MET A 148 13.92 -2.97 -3.44
CA MET A 148 13.71 -4.36 -3.03
C MET A 148 14.80 -5.29 -3.61
N GLU A 149 15.11 -5.16 -4.90
CA GLU A 149 16.19 -5.94 -5.53
C GLU A 149 17.52 -5.67 -4.84
N GLU A 150 17.89 -4.41 -4.59
CA GLU A 150 19.12 -4.06 -3.91
C GLU A 150 19.18 -4.67 -2.50
N ALA A 151 18.07 -4.61 -1.75
CA ALA A 151 17.98 -5.23 -0.43
C ALA A 151 18.14 -6.75 -0.51
N LEU A 152 17.47 -7.41 -1.45
CA LEU A 152 17.56 -8.86 -1.67
C LEU A 152 19.00 -9.26 -2.01
N ARG A 153 19.67 -8.56 -2.93
CA ARG A 153 21.07 -8.84 -3.30
C ARG A 153 22.04 -8.70 -2.14
N LYS A 154 21.73 -7.81 -1.16
CA LYS A 154 22.56 -7.64 0.05
C LYS A 154 22.35 -8.73 1.09
N VAL A 155 21.14 -9.30 1.19
CA VAL A 155 20.80 -10.23 2.29
C VAL A 155 20.74 -11.69 1.86
N MET A 156 20.52 -11.97 0.57
CA MET A 156 20.48 -13.34 0.06
C MET A 156 21.88 -13.97 0.03
N LYS A 157 21.92 -15.23 0.44
CA LYS A 157 23.13 -16.06 0.46
C LYS A 157 23.14 -17.01 -0.73
N PRO A 158 24.29 -17.58 -1.11
CA PRO A 158 24.33 -18.65 -2.10
C PRO A 158 23.39 -19.80 -1.71
N GLY A 159 22.46 -20.14 -2.61
CA GLY A 159 21.42 -21.15 -2.40
C GLY A 159 20.09 -20.62 -1.92
N ASP A 160 19.99 -19.35 -1.53
CA ASP A 160 18.70 -18.72 -1.23
C ASP A 160 17.84 -18.56 -2.49
N ARG A 161 16.52 -18.68 -2.33
CA ARG A 161 15.53 -18.56 -3.39
C ARG A 161 14.56 -17.43 -3.05
N PHE A 162 14.53 -16.40 -3.88
CA PHE A 162 13.49 -15.38 -3.74
C PHE A 162 12.15 -15.94 -4.20
N ARG A 163 11.16 -15.97 -3.30
CA ARG A 163 9.85 -16.60 -3.53
C ARG A 163 8.76 -15.61 -3.86
N GLY A 164 8.91 -14.35 -3.46
CA GLY A 164 7.95 -13.34 -3.87
C GLY A 164 7.82 -12.15 -2.94
N VAL A 165 6.93 -11.27 -3.35
CA VAL A 165 6.56 -10.04 -2.64
C VAL A 165 5.10 -10.10 -2.19
N ALA A 166 4.84 -9.73 -0.94
CA ALA A 166 3.48 -9.47 -0.47
C ALA A 166 3.24 -7.96 -0.40
N SER A 167 2.10 -7.51 -0.90
CA SER A 167 1.74 -6.09 -0.91
C SER A 167 0.25 -5.89 -0.74
N ALA A 168 -0.10 -4.96 0.12
CA ALA A 168 -1.47 -4.54 0.34
C ALA A 168 -2.08 -3.88 -0.91
N THR A 169 -3.38 -4.09 -1.10
CA THR A 169 -4.17 -3.61 -2.23
C THR A 169 -5.09 -2.46 -1.84
N GLY A 170 -4.53 -1.31 -1.42
CA GLY A 170 -5.28 -0.05 -1.45
C GLY A 170 -5.34 0.44 -2.89
N SER A 171 -4.49 1.42 -3.27
CA SER A 171 -4.39 1.84 -4.67
C SER A 171 -3.70 0.84 -5.61
N ALA A 172 -3.19 -0.29 -5.09
CA ALA A 172 -2.42 -1.30 -5.80
C ALA A 172 -1.08 -0.81 -6.42
N GLY A 173 -0.65 0.41 -6.13
CA GLY A 173 0.62 0.93 -6.67
C GLY A 173 1.81 0.06 -6.28
N THR A 174 1.96 -0.28 -4.99
CA THR A 174 3.09 -1.05 -4.48
C THR A 174 3.21 -2.46 -5.10
N ILE A 175 2.11 -3.04 -5.62
CA ILE A 175 2.12 -4.32 -6.34
C ILE A 175 3.01 -4.26 -7.59
N ALA A 176 3.16 -3.07 -8.20
CA ALA A 176 4.02 -2.88 -9.36
C ALA A 176 5.50 -3.22 -9.09
N SER A 177 5.96 -3.13 -7.84
CA SER A 177 7.30 -3.63 -7.46
C SER A 177 7.44 -5.14 -7.73
N GLY A 178 6.34 -5.90 -7.60
CA GLY A 178 6.30 -7.31 -7.96
C GLY A 178 6.40 -7.54 -9.47
N ASP A 179 5.80 -6.65 -10.27
CA ASP A 179 5.94 -6.73 -11.75
C ASP A 179 7.41 -6.56 -12.16
N TYR A 180 8.12 -5.62 -11.53
CA TYR A 180 9.57 -5.47 -11.71
C TYR A 180 10.34 -6.69 -11.22
N LEU A 181 10.09 -7.14 -10.00
CA LEU A 181 10.83 -8.26 -9.41
C LEU A 181 10.67 -9.56 -10.18
N LYS A 182 9.53 -9.79 -10.85
CA LYS A 182 9.36 -10.95 -11.73
C LYS A 182 10.22 -10.92 -12.98
N GLN A 183 10.67 -9.76 -13.44
CA GLN A 183 11.63 -9.67 -14.55
C GLN A 183 13.03 -10.11 -14.11
N VAL A 184 13.38 -9.80 -12.85
CA VAL A 184 14.68 -10.18 -12.27
C VAL A 184 14.66 -11.61 -11.71
N PHE A 185 13.52 -12.02 -11.12
CA PHE A 185 13.29 -13.31 -10.48
C PHE A 185 12.00 -13.94 -11.03
N PRO A 186 12.02 -14.57 -12.21
CA PRO A 186 10.81 -15.00 -12.92
C PRO A 186 9.92 -15.99 -12.15
N ASP A 187 10.50 -16.79 -11.26
CA ASP A 187 9.76 -17.77 -10.44
C ASP A 187 9.08 -17.18 -9.21
N SER A 188 9.31 -15.89 -8.94
CA SER A 188 8.73 -15.21 -7.77
C SER A 188 7.22 -14.99 -7.92
N LYS A 189 6.54 -14.90 -6.80
CA LYS A 189 5.08 -14.72 -6.71
C LYS A 189 4.72 -13.31 -6.24
N ILE A 190 3.63 -12.77 -6.77
CA ILE A 190 3.00 -11.54 -6.27
C ILE A 190 1.79 -11.95 -5.42
N VAL A 191 1.86 -11.62 -4.14
CA VAL A 191 0.80 -11.87 -3.16
C VAL A 191 0.10 -10.55 -2.87
N ALA A 192 -1.14 -10.42 -3.33
CA ALA A 192 -2.00 -9.27 -3.06
C ALA A 192 -2.70 -9.46 -1.71
N SER A 193 -2.50 -8.53 -0.78
CA SER A 193 -3.11 -8.56 0.56
C SER A 193 -4.30 -7.60 0.63
N GLU A 194 -5.42 -8.07 1.16
CA GLU A 194 -6.61 -7.25 1.44
C GLU A 194 -7.18 -7.54 2.83
N ALA A 195 -8.17 -6.77 3.28
CA ALA A 195 -8.86 -7.04 4.54
C ALA A 195 -9.94 -8.11 4.35
N LEU A 196 -10.03 -9.07 5.26
CA LEU A 196 -11.06 -10.12 5.24
C LEU A 196 -12.48 -9.54 5.33
N GLN A 197 -12.64 -8.41 6.01
CA GLN A 197 -13.92 -7.69 6.12
C GLN A 197 -14.31 -6.95 4.83
N CYS A 198 -13.35 -6.80 3.87
CA CYS A 198 -13.58 -6.22 2.54
C CYS A 198 -12.88 -7.07 1.47
N PRO A 199 -13.35 -8.33 1.23
CA PRO A 199 -12.65 -9.31 0.41
C PRO A 199 -12.98 -9.13 -1.07
N THR A 200 -12.65 -7.99 -1.64
CA THR A 200 -13.00 -7.61 -3.01
C THR A 200 -12.34 -8.53 -4.04
N LEU A 201 -11.06 -8.83 -3.87
CA LEU A 201 -10.31 -9.68 -4.80
C LEU A 201 -10.63 -11.17 -4.58
N LEU A 202 -10.75 -11.59 -3.34
CA LEU A 202 -10.98 -12.98 -2.96
C LEU A 202 -12.41 -13.41 -3.31
N GLU A 203 -13.42 -12.67 -2.84
CA GLU A 203 -14.83 -13.09 -2.81
C GLU A 203 -15.78 -12.15 -3.56
N ASN A 204 -15.30 -11.10 -4.25
CA ASN A 204 -16.12 -9.99 -4.79
C ASN A 204 -16.97 -9.30 -3.70
N GLY A 205 -16.51 -9.35 -2.46
CA GLY A 205 -17.20 -8.81 -1.30
C GLY A 205 -16.79 -7.38 -0.98
N PHE A 206 -17.51 -6.77 -0.04
CA PHE A 206 -17.17 -5.44 0.47
C PHE A 206 -17.65 -5.28 1.90
N GLY A 207 -16.99 -4.42 2.65
CA GLY A 207 -17.36 -4.06 4.01
C GLY A 207 -16.43 -3.02 4.60
N SER A 208 -16.71 -2.58 5.80
CA SER A 208 -15.81 -1.72 6.58
C SER A 208 -14.81 -2.57 7.34
N HIS A 209 -13.59 -2.05 7.50
CA HIS A 209 -12.51 -2.70 8.26
C HIS A 209 -11.63 -1.65 8.95
N ARG A 210 -10.74 -2.12 9.83
CA ARG A 210 -9.86 -1.29 10.65
C ARG A 210 -8.41 -1.21 10.15
N ILE A 211 -8.07 -1.87 9.04
CA ILE A 211 -6.70 -1.85 8.49
C ILE A 211 -6.55 -0.61 7.62
N GLU A 212 -6.16 0.52 8.21
CA GLU A 212 -5.97 1.76 7.47
C GLU A 212 -4.85 1.64 6.44
N GLY A 213 -5.12 2.06 5.20
CA GLY A 213 -4.19 2.08 4.07
C GLY A 213 -4.37 0.94 3.06
N ILE A 214 -5.34 0.04 3.26
CA ILE A 214 -5.62 -1.08 2.34
C ILE A 214 -7.12 -1.35 2.23
N GLY A 215 -7.51 -2.21 1.25
CA GLY A 215 -8.82 -2.84 1.24
C GLY A 215 -9.94 -1.95 0.77
N ASP A 216 -9.96 -1.61 -0.51
CA ASP A 216 -10.99 -0.83 -1.15
C ASP A 216 -12.12 -1.71 -1.73
N LYS A 217 -13.32 -1.15 -1.84
CA LYS A 217 -14.50 -1.79 -2.45
C LYS A 217 -14.42 -1.85 -3.98
N HIS A 218 -13.23 -1.75 -4.57
CA HIS A 218 -13.03 -1.78 -6.01
C HIS A 218 -11.61 -2.26 -6.37
N VAL A 219 -11.43 -2.65 -7.63
CA VAL A 219 -10.11 -2.98 -8.18
C VAL A 219 -9.55 -1.72 -8.85
N PRO A 220 -8.40 -1.19 -8.39
CA PRO A 220 -7.78 -0.01 -9.00
C PRO A 220 -7.49 -0.18 -10.48
N TRP A 221 -7.58 0.93 -11.24
CA TRP A 221 -7.27 0.93 -12.67
C TRP A 221 -5.86 0.44 -12.96
N ILE A 222 -4.92 0.90 -12.15
CA ILE A 222 -3.48 0.62 -12.29
C ILE A 222 -3.06 -0.78 -11.81
N HIS A 223 -3.98 -1.60 -11.28
CA HIS A 223 -3.65 -2.95 -10.83
C HIS A 223 -3.46 -3.91 -12.01
N ASN A 224 -2.24 -4.42 -12.20
CA ASN A 224 -1.95 -5.47 -13.16
C ASN A 224 -2.40 -6.84 -12.62
N THR A 225 -3.69 -7.13 -12.76
CA THR A 225 -4.28 -8.38 -12.26
C THR A 225 -3.80 -9.62 -13.02
N LYS A 226 -3.31 -9.47 -14.27
CA LYS A 226 -2.74 -10.58 -15.05
C LYS A 226 -1.50 -11.17 -14.38
N ASN A 227 -0.74 -10.34 -13.67
CA ASN A 227 0.53 -10.73 -13.08
C ASN A 227 0.43 -11.07 -11.58
N THR A 228 -0.70 -10.83 -10.94
CA THR A 228 -0.95 -11.20 -9.54
C THR A 228 -1.15 -12.72 -9.42
N ASP A 229 -0.44 -13.37 -8.50
CA ASP A 229 -0.47 -14.83 -8.36
C ASP A 229 -1.36 -15.33 -7.25
N VAL A 230 -1.40 -14.60 -6.13
CA VAL A 230 -2.11 -15.02 -4.92
C VAL A 230 -2.86 -13.83 -4.34
N VAL A 231 -4.06 -14.08 -3.83
CA VAL A 231 -4.78 -13.15 -2.96
C VAL A 231 -4.79 -13.72 -1.56
N THR A 232 -4.53 -12.88 -0.57
CA THR A 232 -4.69 -13.19 0.86
C THR A 232 -5.60 -12.16 1.50
N ALA A 233 -6.62 -12.60 2.22
CA ALA A 233 -7.46 -11.73 3.02
C ALA A 233 -7.12 -11.87 4.51
N ILE A 234 -6.75 -10.77 5.15
CA ILE A 234 -6.28 -10.70 6.53
C ILE A 234 -7.37 -10.17 7.44
N ASP A 235 -7.69 -10.90 8.49
CA ASP A 235 -8.64 -10.46 9.52
C ASP A 235 -8.14 -9.18 10.20
N ASP A 236 -8.94 -8.13 10.22
CA ASP A 236 -8.58 -6.87 10.84
C ASP A 236 -8.37 -6.99 12.36
N ASN A 237 -9.04 -7.96 13.03
CA ASN A 237 -8.79 -8.28 14.42
C ASN A 237 -7.36 -8.79 14.63
N ALA A 238 -6.83 -9.58 13.71
CA ALA A 238 -5.44 -10.04 13.79
C ALA A 238 -4.47 -8.86 13.76
N VAL A 239 -4.69 -7.91 12.84
CA VAL A 239 -3.82 -6.72 12.71
C VAL A 239 -3.89 -5.84 13.96
N VAL A 240 -5.10 -5.58 14.46
CA VAL A 240 -5.32 -4.77 15.67
C VAL A 240 -4.66 -5.38 16.90
N ASN A 241 -4.84 -6.69 17.11
CA ASN A 241 -4.27 -7.36 18.27
C ASN A 241 -2.74 -7.49 18.18
N ILE A 242 -2.19 -7.74 16.99
CA ILE A 242 -0.73 -7.72 16.79
C ILE A 242 -0.17 -6.32 16.98
N ALA A 243 -0.87 -5.26 16.58
CA ALA A 243 -0.44 -3.90 16.87
C ALA A 243 -0.32 -3.65 18.37
N ARG A 244 -1.24 -4.17 19.20
CA ARG A 244 -1.12 -4.14 20.66
C ARG A 244 0.07 -4.96 21.16
N LEU A 245 0.23 -6.20 20.67
CA LEU A 245 1.35 -7.07 21.01
C LEU A 245 2.71 -6.40 20.76
N PHE A 246 2.83 -5.65 19.67
CA PHE A 246 4.08 -5.01 19.25
C PHE A 246 4.35 -3.69 19.98
N ASN A 247 3.32 -3.00 20.46
CA ASN A 247 3.46 -1.63 20.96
C ASN A 247 3.18 -1.46 22.45
N GLU A 248 2.49 -2.41 23.09
CA GLU A 248 2.26 -2.37 24.52
C GLU A 248 3.38 -3.06 25.29
N GLU A 249 3.74 -2.53 26.46
CA GLU A 249 4.85 -3.01 27.29
C GLU A 249 4.74 -4.50 27.61
N VAL A 250 3.54 -4.95 27.99
CA VAL A 250 3.27 -6.36 28.30
C VAL A 250 3.50 -7.27 27.07
N GLY A 251 3.10 -6.82 25.88
CA GLY A 251 3.32 -7.55 24.64
C GLY A 251 4.81 -7.66 24.30
N ARG A 252 5.55 -6.57 24.39
CA ARG A 252 7.00 -6.54 24.16
C ARG A 252 7.75 -7.46 25.15
N ALA A 253 7.39 -7.41 26.43
CA ALA A 253 7.96 -8.29 27.46
C ALA A 253 7.68 -9.76 27.14
N TYR A 254 6.45 -10.08 26.70
CA TYR A 254 6.09 -11.44 26.27
C TYR A 254 6.95 -11.91 25.09
N LEU A 255 7.14 -11.07 24.06
CA LEU A 255 7.96 -11.38 22.89
C LEU A 255 9.44 -11.62 23.27
N ALA A 256 9.99 -10.82 24.18
CA ALA A 256 11.34 -11.05 24.73
C ALA A 256 11.44 -12.43 25.39
N GLY A 257 10.45 -12.82 26.18
CA GLY A 257 10.35 -14.15 26.80
C GLY A 257 10.21 -15.30 25.79
N LYS A 258 9.82 -15.01 24.55
CA LYS A 258 9.76 -15.98 23.44
C LYS A 258 11.03 -16.02 22.58
N GLY A 259 12.07 -15.29 22.96
CA GLY A 259 13.35 -15.28 22.27
C GLY A 259 13.36 -14.38 21.01
N VAL A 260 12.43 -13.45 20.89
CA VAL A 260 12.50 -12.40 19.88
C VAL A 260 13.63 -11.42 20.30
N PRO A 261 14.59 -11.10 19.41
CA PRO A 261 15.72 -10.23 19.75
C PRO A 261 15.27 -8.83 20.19
N GLU A 262 15.86 -8.29 21.25
CA GLU A 262 15.54 -6.95 21.78
C GLU A 262 15.74 -5.86 20.72
N SER A 263 16.77 -6.00 19.87
CA SER A 263 17.03 -5.10 18.74
C SER A 263 15.88 -5.07 17.72
N LEU A 264 15.09 -6.13 17.62
CA LEU A 264 13.89 -6.14 16.80
C LEU A 264 12.69 -5.59 17.57
N ILE A 265 12.52 -6.00 18.84
CA ILE A 265 11.39 -5.55 19.68
C ILE A 265 11.34 -4.02 19.74
N SER A 266 12.51 -3.37 19.86
CA SER A 266 12.62 -1.90 19.86
C SER A 266 12.24 -1.24 18.53
N ASN A 267 12.09 -2.01 17.45
CA ASN A 267 11.74 -1.56 16.10
C ASN A 267 10.36 -2.07 15.61
N LEU A 268 9.58 -2.73 16.46
CA LEU A 268 8.26 -3.24 16.05
C LEU A 268 7.23 -2.12 15.84
N ASP A 269 7.45 -0.93 16.38
CA ASP A 269 6.65 0.26 16.10
C ASP A 269 6.82 0.79 14.67
N LEU A 270 7.80 0.31 13.90
CA LEU A 270 7.94 0.57 12.47
C LEU A 270 6.87 -0.12 11.61
N LEU A 271 6.12 -1.09 12.18
CA LEU A 271 5.04 -1.78 11.51
C LEU A 271 3.71 -1.05 11.79
N GLY A 272 3.27 -0.20 10.86
CA GLY A 272 1.89 0.29 10.83
C GLY A 272 0.89 -0.83 10.46
N PHE A 273 -0.40 -0.56 10.46
CA PHE A 273 -1.43 -1.59 10.26
C PHE A 273 -1.29 -2.34 8.95
N SER A 274 -1.08 -1.63 7.83
CA SER A 274 -0.85 -2.29 6.53
C SER A 274 0.46 -3.09 6.50
N GLY A 275 1.49 -2.65 7.22
CA GLY A 275 2.75 -3.39 7.39
C GLY A 275 2.55 -4.72 8.11
N ILE A 276 1.75 -4.72 9.18
CA ILE A 276 1.38 -5.95 9.91
C ILE A 276 0.61 -6.90 8.97
N SER A 277 -0.39 -6.39 8.23
CA SER A 277 -1.15 -7.17 7.24
C SER A 277 -0.23 -7.81 6.19
N ASN A 278 0.74 -7.06 5.67
CA ASN A 278 1.72 -7.55 4.70
C ASN A 278 2.58 -8.68 5.28
N VAL A 279 3.04 -8.55 6.52
CA VAL A 279 3.81 -9.60 7.21
C VAL A 279 2.98 -10.85 7.41
N LEU A 280 1.71 -10.73 7.81
CA LEU A 280 0.79 -11.88 7.92
C LEU A 280 0.57 -12.56 6.57
N SER A 281 0.50 -11.79 5.48
CA SER A 281 0.42 -12.32 4.11
C SER A 281 1.68 -13.09 3.71
N CYS A 282 2.87 -12.59 4.09
CA CYS A 282 4.13 -13.33 3.90
C CYS A 282 4.11 -14.65 4.68
N ILE A 283 3.64 -14.65 5.94
CA ILE A 283 3.54 -15.87 6.77
C ILE A 283 2.57 -16.88 6.15
N LYS A 284 1.39 -16.43 5.67
CA LYS A 284 0.43 -17.29 4.96
C LYS A 284 1.04 -17.91 3.72
N ALA A 285 1.68 -17.10 2.87
CA ALA A 285 2.35 -17.56 1.66
C ALA A 285 3.47 -18.57 1.98
N ALA A 286 4.29 -18.30 3.01
CA ALA A 286 5.36 -19.18 3.42
C ALA A 286 4.83 -20.55 3.86
N LYS A 287 3.71 -20.58 4.59
CA LYS A 287 3.06 -21.85 5.00
C LYS A 287 2.40 -22.56 3.81
N TYR A 288 1.73 -21.83 2.94
CA TYR A 288 1.03 -22.39 1.78
C TYR A 288 1.99 -23.05 0.78
N TYR A 289 3.12 -22.42 0.53
CA TYR A 289 4.16 -22.94 -0.37
C TYR A 289 5.23 -23.79 0.34
N GLU A 290 5.01 -24.14 1.61
CA GLU A 290 5.92 -24.98 2.41
C GLU A 290 7.38 -24.49 2.37
N MET A 291 7.57 -23.18 2.47
CA MET A 291 8.88 -22.53 2.36
C MET A 291 9.82 -22.89 3.51
N ASP A 292 11.09 -23.08 3.19
CA ASP A 292 12.15 -23.41 4.15
C ASP A 292 13.08 -22.20 4.43
N GLU A 293 14.17 -22.44 5.16
CA GLU A 293 15.13 -21.40 5.59
C GLU A 293 15.94 -20.77 4.46
N ASN A 294 15.91 -21.33 3.25
CA ASN A 294 16.54 -20.78 2.06
C ASN A 294 15.56 -19.96 1.23
N ASP A 295 14.28 -19.97 1.57
CA ASP A 295 13.25 -19.22 0.87
C ASP A 295 13.09 -17.81 1.47
N VAL A 296 13.06 -16.79 0.61
CA VAL A 296 13.00 -15.39 1.00
C VAL A 296 11.73 -14.75 0.44
N MET A 297 10.96 -14.11 1.32
CA MET A 297 9.86 -13.20 0.98
C MET A 297 10.25 -11.77 1.30
N ILE A 298 9.73 -10.80 0.54
CA ILE A 298 9.94 -9.37 0.83
C ILE A 298 8.60 -8.63 0.90
N THR A 299 8.53 -7.59 1.70
CA THR A 299 7.40 -6.67 1.74
C THR A 299 7.81 -5.27 2.17
N VAL A 300 6.85 -4.33 2.15
CA VAL A 300 7.05 -2.94 2.57
C VAL A 300 6.20 -2.64 3.81
N LEU A 301 6.80 -1.98 4.77
CA LEU A 301 6.12 -1.29 5.87
C LEU A 301 5.83 0.14 5.39
N THR A 302 4.62 0.38 4.89
CA THR A 302 4.23 1.66 4.27
C THR A 302 4.46 2.85 5.18
N ASP A 303 4.07 2.71 6.45
CA ASP A 303 4.14 3.70 7.52
C ASP A 303 4.44 3.02 8.87
N SER A 304 4.39 3.76 9.96
CA SER A 304 4.67 3.26 11.31
C SER A 304 3.54 3.59 12.29
N MET A 305 3.61 3.03 13.50
CA MET A 305 2.63 3.25 14.56
C MET A 305 2.53 4.70 15.03
N GLU A 306 3.43 5.59 14.61
CA GLU A 306 3.30 7.03 14.87
C GLU A 306 2.00 7.62 14.35
N LEU A 307 1.43 7.05 13.29
CA LEU A 307 0.17 7.47 12.69
C LEU A 307 -1.06 6.83 13.34
N TYR A 308 -0.89 6.00 14.37
CA TYR A 308 -1.96 5.17 14.96
C TYR A 308 -1.99 5.21 16.49
N ARG A 309 -1.36 6.20 17.12
CA ARG A 309 -1.36 6.33 18.60
C ARG A 309 -2.76 6.45 19.16
N SER A 310 -3.63 7.23 18.50
CA SER A 310 -5.05 7.34 18.87
C SER A 310 -5.76 5.98 18.78
N ARG A 311 -5.41 5.13 17.80
CA ARG A 311 -5.98 3.78 17.66
C ARG A 311 -5.62 2.86 18.83
N ILE A 312 -4.37 2.90 19.32
CA ILE A 312 -3.99 2.14 20.52
C ILE A 312 -4.82 2.58 21.71
N HIS A 313 -5.06 3.88 21.89
CA HIS A 313 -5.92 4.40 22.95
C HIS A 313 -7.37 3.93 22.80
N GLU A 314 -7.95 4.00 21.59
CA GLU A 314 -9.29 3.52 21.29
C GLU A 314 -9.43 2.02 21.59
N MET A 315 -8.44 1.20 21.21
CA MET A 315 -8.40 -0.22 21.54
C MET A 315 -8.35 -0.49 23.05
N HIS A 316 -7.65 0.35 23.81
CA HIS A 316 -7.65 0.27 25.27
C HIS A 316 -9.05 0.53 25.87
N MET A 317 -9.76 1.51 25.32
CA MET A 317 -11.13 1.82 25.76
C MET A 317 -12.13 0.73 25.37
N GLU A 318 -11.96 0.13 24.20
CA GLU A 318 -12.86 -0.91 23.68
C GLU A 318 -12.60 -2.29 24.31
N LEU A 319 -11.33 -2.71 24.38
CA LEU A 319 -10.91 -4.07 24.73
C LEU A 319 -10.33 -4.18 26.15
N GLY A 320 -10.18 -3.06 26.84
CA GLY A 320 -9.56 -3.01 28.15
C GLY A 320 -8.03 -3.13 28.13
N GLN A 321 -7.45 -3.27 29.31
CA GLN A 321 -6.01 -3.38 29.51
C GLN A 321 -5.45 -4.65 28.82
N TYR A 322 -4.33 -4.48 28.13
CA TYR A 322 -3.64 -5.62 27.50
C TYR A 322 -2.92 -6.44 28.55
N THR A 323 -3.17 -7.75 28.58
CA THR A 323 -2.63 -8.66 29.58
C THR A 323 -1.66 -9.66 28.97
N GLU A 324 -0.83 -10.31 29.80
CA GLU A 324 0.06 -11.39 29.36
C GLU A 324 -0.72 -12.56 28.73
N ALA A 325 -1.91 -12.89 29.25
CA ALA A 325 -2.78 -13.91 28.68
C ALA A 325 -3.27 -13.52 27.28
N ALA A 326 -3.60 -12.21 27.05
CA ALA A 326 -3.95 -11.70 25.75
C ALA A 326 -2.74 -11.77 24.79
N ALA A 327 -1.56 -11.34 25.25
CA ALA A 327 -0.32 -11.42 24.47
C ALA A 327 0.00 -12.85 24.05
N ALA A 328 -0.15 -13.82 24.96
CA ALA A 328 0.05 -15.23 24.67
C ALA A 328 -0.95 -15.77 23.65
N ALA A 329 -2.22 -15.40 23.78
CA ALA A 329 -3.27 -15.81 22.85
C ALA A 329 -3.05 -15.21 21.44
N ASP A 330 -2.75 -13.90 21.36
CA ASP A 330 -2.54 -13.21 20.10
C ASP A 330 -1.29 -13.69 19.36
N PHE A 331 -0.19 -13.89 20.07
CA PHE A 331 1.03 -14.47 19.51
C PHE A 331 0.79 -15.90 18.97
N ALA A 332 0.14 -16.74 19.77
CA ALA A 332 -0.14 -18.12 19.38
C ALA A 332 -1.12 -18.21 18.22
N ARG A 333 -2.17 -17.35 18.20
CA ARG A 333 -3.23 -17.40 17.19
C ARG A 333 -2.83 -16.73 15.89
N TYR A 334 -2.34 -15.49 15.96
CA TYR A 334 -2.21 -14.61 14.79
C TYR A 334 -0.82 -14.62 14.15
N LEU A 335 0.23 -15.04 14.87
CA LEU A 335 1.58 -15.22 14.31
C LEU A 335 1.88 -16.68 14.08
N HIS A 336 2.19 -17.44 15.12
CA HIS A 336 2.60 -18.83 14.99
C HIS A 336 1.48 -19.75 14.47
N GLY A 337 0.24 -19.52 14.88
CA GLY A 337 -0.95 -20.25 14.45
C GLY A 337 -1.60 -19.71 13.19
N GLN A 338 -1.00 -18.71 12.52
CA GLN A 338 -1.55 -18.19 11.27
C GLN A 338 -1.81 -19.33 10.28
N SER A 339 -3.06 -19.47 9.84
CA SER A 339 -3.50 -20.53 8.92
C SER A 339 -3.41 -20.09 7.46
N THR A 340 -3.62 -21.03 6.54
CA THR A 340 -3.70 -20.77 5.09
C THR A 340 -5.14 -20.60 4.59
N ASP A 341 -6.09 -20.33 5.49
CA ASP A 341 -7.45 -19.92 5.15
C ASP A 341 -7.49 -18.53 4.49
N ASN A 342 -8.60 -18.22 3.84
CA ASN A 342 -8.80 -16.91 3.17
C ASN A 342 -7.65 -16.55 2.22
N MET A 343 -7.21 -17.54 1.44
CA MET A 343 -6.21 -17.42 0.38
C MET A 343 -6.72 -18.06 -0.90
N LEU A 344 -6.27 -17.51 -2.03
CA LEU A 344 -6.55 -18.07 -3.35
C LEU A 344 -5.31 -17.90 -4.25
N GLU A 345 -4.74 -19.02 -4.72
CA GLU A 345 -3.80 -18.99 -5.83
C GLU A 345 -4.58 -18.79 -7.13
N LEU A 346 -4.30 -17.67 -7.82
CA LEU A 346 -5.10 -17.21 -8.96
C LEU A 346 -4.72 -17.96 -10.24
N ARG A 347 -5.67 -18.72 -10.78
CA ARG A 347 -5.60 -19.25 -12.15
C ARG A 347 -6.06 -18.19 -13.15
N TYR A 348 -5.99 -18.49 -14.43
CA TYR A 348 -6.44 -17.59 -15.50
C TYR A 348 -7.87 -17.06 -15.28
N THR A 349 -8.80 -17.95 -14.93
CA THR A 349 -10.19 -17.58 -14.69
C THR A 349 -10.38 -16.67 -13.49
N ASP A 350 -9.59 -16.88 -12.43
CA ASP A 350 -9.64 -16.08 -11.21
C ASP A 350 -9.07 -14.66 -11.47
N ARG A 351 -7.93 -14.58 -12.14
CA ARG A 351 -7.34 -13.30 -12.57
C ARG A 351 -8.30 -12.52 -13.47
N ARG A 352 -8.96 -13.22 -14.41
CA ARG A 352 -9.95 -12.61 -15.31
C ARG A 352 -11.17 -12.12 -14.56
N ARG A 353 -11.66 -12.88 -13.57
CA ARG A 353 -12.75 -12.46 -12.68
C ARG A 353 -12.40 -11.17 -11.97
N VAL A 354 -11.24 -11.12 -11.31
CA VAL A 354 -10.76 -9.92 -10.59
C VAL A 354 -10.62 -8.74 -11.55
N HIS A 355 -10.03 -8.95 -12.74
CA HIS A 355 -9.90 -7.92 -13.75
C HIS A 355 -11.24 -7.33 -14.17
N ASN A 356 -12.24 -8.18 -14.38
CA ASN A 356 -13.58 -7.76 -14.81
C ASN A 356 -14.31 -6.90 -13.77
N LEU A 357 -13.96 -6.98 -12.47
CA LEU A 357 -14.52 -6.11 -11.44
C LEU A 357 -14.21 -4.62 -11.69
N LYS A 358 -13.17 -4.32 -12.47
CA LYS A 358 -12.87 -2.94 -12.89
C LYS A 358 -14.02 -2.27 -13.60
N TYR A 359 -14.87 -3.03 -14.31
CA TYR A 359 -16.00 -2.51 -15.07
C TYR A 359 -16.93 -1.63 -14.22
N TYR A 360 -17.32 -2.11 -13.04
CA TYR A 360 -18.30 -1.44 -12.19
C TYR A 360 -17.84 -0.08 -11.68
N THR A 361 -16.55 0.08 -11.42
CA THR A 361 -16.01 1.37 -10.99
C THR A 361 -15.63 2.25 -12.18
N TRP A 362 -14.87 1.70 -13.11
CA TRP A 362 -14.20 2.54 -14.12
C TRP A 362 -15.08 2.84 -15.31
N VAL A 363 -15.92 1.92 -15.76
CA VAL A 363 -16.86 2.18 -16.87
C VAL A 363 -18.13 2.84 -16.35
N GLU A 364 -18.81 2.22 -15.38
CA GLU A 364 -20.11 2.72 -14.95
C GLU A 364 -20.07 4.02 -14.12
N GLN A 365 -18.94 4.28 -13.43
CA GLN A 365 -18.87 5.40 -12.50
C GLN A 365 -17.82 6.45 -12.89
N GLN A 366 -16.69 6.08 -13.51
CA GLN A 366 -15.57 6.99 -13.74
C GLN A 366 -15.36 7.39 -15.21
N GLY A 367 -16.22 6.92 -16.13
CA GLY A 367 -16.24 7.36 -17.52
C GLY A 367 -15.20 6.72 -18.44
N ARG A 368 -14.52 5.66 -18.00
CA ARG A 368 -13.69 4.82 -18.87
C ARG A 368 -14.56 4.00 -19.79
N THR A 369 -13.98 3.48 -20.86
CA THR A 369 -14.68 2.62 -21.81
C THR A 369 -14.39 1.14 -21.53
N TYR A 370 -15.29 0.27 -22.00
CA TYR A 370 -15.06 -1.17 -21.92
C TYR A 370 -13.85 -1.59 -22.78
N ALA A 371 -13.60 -0.90 -23.89
CA ALA A 371 -12.44 -1.16 -24.76
C ALA A 371 -11.12 -1.00 -23.98
N GLU A 372 -10.96 0.09 -23.22
CA GLU A 372 -9.76 0.31 -22.39
C GLU A 372 -9.51 -0.82 -21.37
N ILE A 373 -10.58 -1.42 -20.79
CA ILE A 373 -10.44 -2.61 -19.93
C ILE A 373 -9.95 -3.82 -20.72
N GLN A 374 -10.46 -4.01 -21.96
CA GLN A 374 -10.02 -5.11 -22.81
C GLN A 374 -8.57 -4.95 -23.24
N ASP A 375 -8.13 -3.72 -23.53
CA ASP A 375 -6.73 -3.43 -23.89
C ASP A 375 -5.78 -3.85 -22.76
N GLN A 376 -6.10 -3.51 -21.49
CA GLN A 376 -5.29 -3.96 -20.34
C GLN A 376 -5.11 -5.49 -20.27
N TRP A 377 -6.06 -6.25 -20.81
CA TRP A 377 -6.04 -7.70 -20.74
C TRP A 377 -5.48 -8.35 -22.01
N TYR A 378 -5.87 -7.89 -23.17
CA TYR A 378 -5.59 -8.55 -24.43
C TYR A 378 -4.39 -7.98 -25.18
N GLU A 379 -4.10 -6.67 -25.04
CA GLU A 379 -2.94 -6.10 -25.69
C GLU A 379 -1.65 -6.62 -25.02
N PRO A 380 -0.78 -7.30 -25.78
CA PRO A 380 0.41 -7.97 -25.22
C PRO A 380 1.37 -6.99 -24.56
N ASP A 381 1.53 -5.81 -25.14
CA ASP A 381 2.54 -4.83 -24.75
C ASP A 381 2.00 -3.75 -23.80
N TYR A 382 0.70 -3.78 -23.47
CA TYR A 382 0.05 -2.73 -22.66
C TYR A 382 0.85 -2.35 -21.41
N TRP A 383 1.17 -3.34 -20.57
CA TRP A 383 1.88 -3.09 -19.32
C TRP A 383 3.35 -2.75 -19.54
N THR A 384 3.99 -3.31 -20.55
CA THR A 384 5.36 -2.96 -20.94
C THR A 384 5.43 -1.52 -21.45
N ASP A 385 4.46 -1.07 -22.22
CA ASP A 385 4.40 0.31 -22.70
C ASP A 385 4.11 1.31 -21.56
N VAL A 386 3.29 0.93 -20.58
CA VAL A 386 3.15 1.71 -19.35
C VAL A 386 4.51 1.84 -18.64
N GLN A 387 5.26 0.74 -18.49
CA GLN A 387 6.56 0.74 -17.81
C GLN A 387 7.60 1.62 -18.52
N LYS A 388 7.63 1.62 -19.85
CA LYS A 388 8.54 2.45 -20.66
C LYS A 388 8.33 3.96 -20.47
N GLN A 389 7.13 4.39 -20.05
CA GLN A 389 6.84 5.80 -19.81
C GLN A 389 7.76 6.43 -18.74
N ALA A 390 8.35 5.63 -17.84
CA ALA A 390 9.33 6.15 -16.88
C ALA A 390 10.50 6.85 -17.57
N ASN A 391 11.06 6.25 -18.63
CA ASN A 391 12.17 6.83 -19.38
C ASN A 391 11.75 8.13 -20.11
N GLU A 392 10.54 8.15 -20.69
CA GLU A 392 10.01 9.33 -21.37
C GLU A 392 9.78 10.49 -20.37
N ILE A 393 9.31 10.18 -19.17
CA ILE A 393 9.13 11.16 -18.08
C ILE A 393 10.48 11.71 -17.62
N ASP A 394 11.51 10.88 -17.49
CA ASP A 394 12.85 11.31 -17.12
C ASP A 394 13.45 12.27 -18.16
N GLU A 395 13.26 11.99 -19.46
CA GLU A 395 13.68 12.90 -20.53
C GLU A 395 12.95 14.25 -20.43
N LEU A 396 11.64 14.25 -20.21
CA LEU A 396 10.84 15.46 -20.02
C LEU A 396 11.27 16.27 -18.79
N ILE A 397 11.65 15.59 -17.69
CA ILE A 397 12.19 16.25 -16.49
C ILE A 397 13.50 16.96 -16.81
N VAL A 398 14.39 16.32 -17.56
CA VAL A 398 15.67 16.93 -17.98
C VAL A 398 15.44 18.16 -18.86
N GLU A 399 14.50 18.08 -19.83
CA GLU A 399 14.13 19.22 -20.69
C GLU A 399 13.55 20.38 -19.87
N PHE A 400 12.59 20.08 -19.01
CA PHE A 400 11.97 21.07 -18.12
C PHE A 400 13.01 21.76 -17.23
N ASN A 401 13.94 21.02 -16.63
CA ASN A 401 14.98 21.58 -15.79
C ASN A 401 15.91 22.54 -16.58
N LYS A 402 16.19 22.25 -17.85
CA LYS A 402 16.93 23.16 -18.74
C LYS A 402 16.15 24.44 -19.05
N GLU A 403 14.85 24.30 -19.35
CA GLU A 403 14.00 25.45 -19.66
C GLU A 403 13.85 26.42 -18.49
N VAL A 404 13.76 25.91 -17.26
CA VAL A 404 13.66 26.72 -16.04
C VAL A 404 15.01 27.12 -15.45
N GLY A 405 16.12 26.75 -16.08
CA GLY A 405 17.48 27.16 -15.70
C GLY A 405 18.04 26.49 -14.45
N LEU A 406 17.62 25.26 -14.15
CA LEU A 406 18.11 24.47 -13.03
C LEU A 406 19.36 23.63 -13.39
N VAL A 407 19.60 23.37 -14.66
CA VAL A 407 20.78 22.66 -15.22
C VAL A 407 21.25 23.29 -16.52
#